data_62cb875a294817dc67b418fb3ccac76d
#
_entry.id   62cb875a294817dc67b418fb3ccac76d
#
_cell.length_a   1.000
_cell.length_b   1.000
_cell.length_c   1.000
_cell.angle_alpha   90.00
_cell.angle_beta   90.00
_cell.angle_gamma   90.00
#
_symmetry.space_group_name_H-M   'P 1'
#
loop_
_entity.id
_entity.type
_entity.pdbx_description
1 polymer ?
#
loop_
_entity_poly.entity_id
_entity_poly.type
_entity_poly.pdbx_seq_one_letter_code
_entity_poly.pdbx_strand_id
1 'polypeptide(L)'
;MSTAMDWERWARAFEEIDGPDAFAALFAEGGRFCDPVTPWTTNVRKVATDTDAIFPDWSQRVDRIRGGDDWAVFEWTGTATFKAGNGPGIPIAMQGATVVEVDDDGKVTSWRDYLDTNEPTTQIQTGLERALEGG
;
A
#
# COMPACT_ATOMS: atom_id res chain seq x y z
N MET A 1 -29.14 10.27 1.13
CA MET A 1 -28.13 11.16 0.51
C MET A 1 -26.75 10.74 0.97
N SER A 2 -25.88 10.40 0.05
CA SER A 2 -24.50 10.16 0.40
C SER A 2 -23.84 11.50 0.73
N THR A 3 -23.03 11.53 1.79
CA THR A 3 -22.21 12.68 2.11
C THR A 3 -20.96 12.60 1.25
N ALA A 4 -20.57 13.70 0.62
CA ALA A 4 -19.32 13.73 -0.14
C ALA A 4 -18.14 13.39 0.76
N MET A 5 -17.23 12.56 0.26
CA MET A 5 -16.05 12.16 1.00
C MET A 5 -15.05 13.31 1.12
N ASP A 6 -14.52 13.49 2.30
CA ASP A 6 -13.34 14.34 2.53
C ASP A 6 -12.10 13.49 2.28
N TRP A 7 -11.65 13.46 1.03
CA TRP A 7 -10.54 12.59 0.62
C TRP A 7 -9.20 13.01 1.21
N GLU A 8 -8.99 14.31 1.47
CA GLU A 8 -7.76 14.75 2.15
C GLU A 8 -7.69 14.22 3.58
N ARG A 9 -8.80 14.24 4.29
CA ARG A 9 -8.88 13.70 5.64
C ARG A 9 -8.72 12.17 5.62
N TRP A 10 -9.36 11.51 4.66
CA TRP A 10 -9.23 10.05 4.48
C TRP A 10 -7.77 9.68 4.22
N ALA A 11 -7.07 10.44 3.38
CA ALA A 11 -5.66 10.19 3.07
C ALA A 11 -4.77 10.33 4.30
N ARG A 12 -5.01 11.35 5.15
CA ARG A 12 -4.23 11.51 6.38
C ARG A 12 -4.46 10.36 7.34
N ALA A 13 -5.71 9.90 7.47
CA ALA A 13 -6.03 8.74 8.31
C ALA A 13 -5.38 7.46 7.76
N PHE A 14 -5.41 7.27 6.44
CA PHE A 14 -4.78 6.12 5.80
C PHE A 14 -3.26 6.08 6.04
N GLU A 15 -2.59 7.23 5.97
CA GLU A 15 -1.14 7.29 6.22
C GLU A 15 -0.76 6.86 7.65
N GLU A 16 -1.68 6.96 8.60
CA GLU A 16 -1.45 6.66 10.01
C GLU A 16 -1.88 5.26 10.41
N ILE A 17 -2.50 4.49 9.51
CA ILE A 17 -2.93 3.13 9.88
C ILE A 17 -1.72 2.26 10.22
N ASP A 18 -1.90 1.38 11.18
CA ASP A 18 -0.86 0.47 11.65
C ASP A 18 -1.42 -0.95 11.75
N GLY A 19 -0.86 -1.83 10.93
CA GLY A 19 -1.13 -3.24 10.98
C GLY A 19 -2.32 -3.73 10.16
N PRO A 20 -2.44 -5.05 10.03
CA PRO A 20 -3.46 -5.69 9.21
C PRO A 20 -4.89 -5.42 9.64
N ASP A 21 -5.14 -5.30 10.95
CA ASP A 21 -6.49 -5.06 11.46
C ASP A 21 -6.98 -3.66 11.06
N ALA A 22 -6.12 -2.66 11.16
CA ALA A 22 -6.46 -1.29 10.76
C ALA A 22 -6.70 -1.18 9.26
N PHE A 23 -5.90 -1.88 8.46
CA PHE A 23 -6.10 -1.92 7.01
C PHE A 23 -7.43 -2.58 6.66
N ALA A 24 -7.69 -3.76 7.22
CA ALA A 24 -8.94 -4.48 6.98
C ALA A 24 -10.17 -3.68 7.40
N ALA A 25 -10.06 -2.88 8.44
CA ALA A 25 -11.15 -2.04 8.94
C ALA A 25 -11.56 -0.94 7.95
N LEU A 26 -10.74 -0.60 6.97
CA LEU A 26 -11.09 0.35 5.92
C LEU A 26 -12.13 -0.22 4.95
N PHE A 27 -12.25 -1.54 4.87
CA PHE A 27 -13.03 -2.24 3.85
C PHE A 27 -14.44 -2.55 4.34
N ALA A 28 -15.39 -2.46 3.44
CA ALA A 28 -16.74 -3.00 3.64
C ALA A 28 -16.67 -4.52 3.63
N GLU A 29 -17.69 -5.16 4.22
CA GLU A 29 -17.85 -6.62 4.07
C GLU A 29 -17.94 -6.97 2.59
N GLY A 30 -17.13 -7.95 2.15
CA GLY A 30 -17.04 -8.30 0.74
C GLY A 30 -16.22 -7.35 -0.12
N GLY A 31 -15.62 -6.33 0.46
CA GLY A 31 -14.70 -5.45 -0.24
C GLY A 31 -13.49 -6.22 -0.76
N ARG A 32 -12.94 -5.78 -1.89
CA ARG A 32 -11.90 -6.54 -2.57
C ARG A 32 -10.67 -5.69 -2.89
N PHE A 33 -9.55 -6.38 -3.02
CA PHE A 33 -8.24 -5.80 -3.29
C PHE A 33 -7.56 -6.56 -4.42
N CYS A 34 -6.84 -5.84 -5.28
CA CYS A 34 -5.84 -6.47 -6.14
C CYS A 34 -4.66 -5.52 -6.38
N ASP A 35 -3.53 -6.10 -6.76
CA ASP A 35 -2.35 -5.39 -7.23
C ASP A 35 -1.71 -6.17 -8.38
N PRO A 36 -0.57 -5.71 -8.96
CA PRO A 36 0.02 -6.41 -10.11
C PRO A 36 0.41 -7.87 -9.87
N VAL A 37 0.59 -8.27 -8.61
CA VAL A 37 1.01 -9.64 -8.26
C VAL A 37 -0.05 -10.40 -7.46
N THR A 38 -1.11 -9.73 -7.05
CA THR A 38 -2.19 -10.31 -6.24
C THR A 38 -3.50 -10.24 -7.03
N PRO A 39 -4.08 -11.38 -7.42
CA PRO A 39 -5.41 -11.39 -8.03
C PRO A 39 -6.47 -10.83 -7.08
N TRP A 40 -7.62 -10.43 -7.61
CA TRP A 40 -8.71 -9.96 -6.78
C TRP A 40 -8.99 -10.91 -5.62
N THR A 41 -9.00 -10.37 -4.43
CA THR A 41 -9.24 -11.13 -3.20
C THR A 41 -10.10 -10.33 -2.23
N THR A 42 -10.93 -11.02 -1.46
CA THR A 42 -11.65 -10.42 -0.34
C THR A 42 -10.91 -10.61 0.98
N ASN A 43 -9.82 -11.38 0.99
CA ASN A 43 -9.00 -11.58 2.18
C ASN A 43 -7.97 -10.47 2.34
N VAL A 44 -8.46 -9.25 2.60
CA VAL A 44 -7.63 -8.05 2.67
C VAL A 44 -6.68 -8.06 3.86
N ARG A 45 -7.07 -8.71 4.95
CA ARG A 45 -6.20 -8.85 6.13
C ARG A 45 -4.93 -9.64 5.78
N LYS A 46 -5.07 -10.69 4.98
CA LYS A 46 -3.92 -11.49 4.54
C LYS A 46 -2.95 -10.66 3.70
N VAL A 47 -3.48 -9.80 2.82
CA VAL A 47 -2.64 -8.89 2.01
C VAL A 47 -1.74 -8.04 2.90
N ALA A 48 -2.32 -7.41 3.92
CA ALA A 48 -1.57 -6.58 4.85
C ALA A 48 -0.61 -7.41 5.72
N THR A 49 -1.02 -8.60 6.14
CA THR A 49 -0.17 -9.51 6.93
C THR A 49 1.07 -9.92 6.12
N ASP A 50 0.88 -10.26 4.85
CA ASP A 50 1.98 -10.66 3.97
C ASP A 50 2.93 -9.48 3.72
N THR A 51 2.40 -8.27 3.55
CA THR A 51 3.22 -7.07 3.39
C THR A 51 4.06 -6.79 4.64
N ASP A 52 3.46 -6.87 5.82
CA ASP A 52 4.17 -6.66 7.09
C ASP A 52 5.26 -7.72 7.32
N ALA A 53 5.04 -8.94 6.84
CA ALA A 53 6.04 -10.01 6.96
C ALA A 53 7.28 -9.72 6.12
N ILE A 54 7.09 -9.12 4.94
CA ILE A 54 8.20 -8.78 4.03
C ILE A 54 8.83 -7.44 4.42
N PHE A 55 8.01 -6.46 4.79
CA PHE A 55 8.44 -5.09 5.10
C PHE A 55 7.86 -4.65 6.44
N PRO A 56 8.46 -5.08 7.58
CA PRO A 56 7.92 -4.75 8.90
C PRO A 56 7.87 -3.25 9.20
N ASP A 57 8.72 -2.47 8.56
CA ASP A 57 8.81 -1.01 8.73
C ASP A 57 8.13 -0.24 7.57
N TRP A 58 7.20 -0.87 6.86
CA TRP A 58 6.50 -0.22 5.77
C TRP A 58 5.87 1.08 6.22
N SER A 59 6.11 2.14 5.44
CA SER A 59 5.51 3.45 5.65
C SER A 59 5.04 4.00 4.31
N GLN A 60 3.97 4.75 4.31
CA GLN A 60 3.38 5.29 3.08
C GLN A 60 2.97 6.74 3.26
N ARG A 61 3.11 7.48 2.18
CA ARG A 61 2.68 8.87 2.10
C ARG A 61 1.80 9.04 0.87
N VAL A 62 0.66 9.69 1.04
CA VAL A 62 -0.20 10.05 -0.08
C VAL A 62 0.27 11.40 -0.62
N ASP A 63 0.80 11.38 -1.83
CA ASP A 63 1.36 12.56 -2.46
C ASP A 63 0.28 13.44 -3.09
N ARG A 64 -0.75 12.82 -3.64
CA ARG A 64 -1.88 13.52 -4.25
C ARG A 64 -3.11 12.63 -4.27
N ILE A 65 -4.26 13.20 -3.98
CA ILE A 65 -5.53 12.49 -4.04
C ILE A 65 -6.61 13.34 -4.72
N ARG A 66 -7.38 12.70 -5.58
CA ARG A 66 -8.53 13.30 -6.26
C ARG A 66 -9.66 12.30 -6.29
N GLY A 67 -10.88 12.76 -6.05
CA GLY A 67 -12.01 11.84 -6.08
C GLY A 67 -13.35 12.52 -6.16
N GLY A 68 -14.35 11.70 -6.34
CA GLY A 68 -15.77 12.11 -6.32
C GLY A 68 -16.45 11.63 -5.04
N ASP A 69 -17.75 11.41 -5.11
CA ASP A 69 -18.55 11.04 -3.94
C ASP A 69 -18.26 9.63 -3.45
N ASP A 70 -17.94 8.71 -4.37
CA ASP A 70 -17.80 7.28 -4.07
C ASP A 70 -16.55 6.64 -4.67
N TRP A 71 -15.61 7.45 -5.14
CA TRP A 71 -14.35 6.96 -5.71
C TRP A 71 -13.23 7.98 -5.53
N ALA A 72 -11.99 7.49 -5.54
CA ALA A 72 -10.82 8.35 -5.59
C ALA A 72 -9.66 7.64 -6.29
N VAL A 73 -8.73 8.44 -6.80
CA VAL A 73 -7.42 7.99 -7.25
C VAL A 73 -6.38 8.73 -6.42
N PHE A 74 -5.42 8.01 -5.86
CA PHE A 74 -4.34 8.66 -5.14
C PHE A 74 -2.99 8.10 -5.56
N GLU A 75 -2.01 9.01 -5.62
CA GLU A 75 -0.62 8.69 -5.86
C GLU A 75 0.10 8.63 -4.53
N TRP A 76 0.95 7.64 -4.36
CA TRP A 76 1.62 7.42 -3.07
C TRP A 76 3.08 7.03 -3.25
N THR A 77 3.85 7.28 -2.19
CA THR A 77 5.22 6.80 -2.05
C THR A 77 5.29 5.91 -0.83
N GLY A 78 5.76 4.68 -1.03
CA GLY A 78 5.99 3.73 0.05
C GLY A 78 7.48 3.55 0.29
N THR A 79 7.89 3.45 1.55
CA THR A 79 9.27 3.20 1.93
C THR A 79 9.34 2.05 2.90
N ALA A 80 10.42 1.30 2.81
CA ALA A 80 10.66 0.15 3.68
C ALA A 80 12.13 -0.22 3.67
N THR A 81 12.50 -1.19 4.50
CA THR A 81 13.82 -1.78 4.51
C THR A 81 13.70 -3.25 4.18
N PHE A 82 14.35 -3.67 3.11
CA PHE A 82 14.47 -5.09 2.79
C PHE A 82 15.67 -5.68 3.53
N LYS A 83 15.48 -6.80 4.21
CA LYS A 83 16.54 -7.44 4.94
C LYS A 83 16.54 -8.94 4.64
N ALA A 84 17.61 -9.42 4.02
CA ALA A 84 17.80 -10.84 3.71
C ALA A 84 18.64 -11.47 4.83
N GLY A 85 18.00 -12.33 5.64
CA GLY A 85 18.68 -13.01 6.74
C GLY A 85 19.32 -12.05 7.74
N ASN A 86 20.58 -12.24 8.04
CA ASN A 86 21.35 -11.39 8.96
C ASN A 86 22.14 -10.29 8.23
N GLY A 87 21.89 -10.11 6.94
CA GLY A 87 22.58 -9.09 6.15
C GLY A 87 22.16 -7.67 6.51
N PRO A 88 22.82 -6.67 5.93
CA PRO A 88 22.42 -5.26 6.13
C PRO A 88 21.04 -4.99 5.52
N GLY A 89 20.32 -4.07 6.14
CA GLY A 89 19.06 -3.59 5.58
C GLY A 89 19.29 -2.78 4.32
N ILE A 90 18.43 -2.97 3.31
CA ILE A 90 18.48 -2.24 2.06
C ILE A 90 17.27 -1.34 2.00
N PRO A 91 17.44 0.01 2.03
CA PRO A 91 16.30 0.91 1.92
C PRO A 91 15.71 0.81 0.52
N ILE A 92 14.39 0.72 0.46
CA ILE A 92 13.65 0.76 -0.80
C ILE A 92 12.61 1.86 -0.74
N ALA A 93 12.32 2.42 -1.90
CA ALA A 93 11.22 3.36 -2.10
C ALA A 93 10.49 2.97 -3.37
N MET A 94 9.16 3.00 -3.33
CA MET A 94 8.37 2.72 -4.52
C MET A 94 7.22 3.71 -4.62
N GLN A 95 6.82 3.98 -5.85
CA GLN A 95 5.70 4.86 -6.14
C GLN A 95 4.60 4.07 -6.81
N GLY A 96 3.37 4.44 -6.52
CA GLY A 96 2.23 3.80 -7.12
C GLY A 96 1.03 4.73 -7.15
N ALA A 97 -0.02 4.23 -7.74
CA ALA A 97 -1.33 4.88 -7.73
C ALA A 97 -2.37 3.83 -7.37
N THR A 98 -3.40 4.26 -6.66
CA THR A 98 -4.47 3.38 -6.23
C THR A 98 -5.80 3.97 -6.67
N VAL A 99 -6.67 3.10 -7.19
CA VAL A 99 -8.07 3.44 -7.48
C VAL A 99 -8.91 2.78 -6.40
N VAL A 100 -9.67 3.58 -5.68
CA VAL A 100 -10.52 3.11 -4.59
C VAL A 100 -11.98 3.51 -4.83
N GLU A 101 -12.89 2.59 -4.54
CA GLU A 101 -14.33 2.86 -4.53
C GLU A 101 -14.85 2.59 -3.12
N VAL A 102 -15.80 3.40 -2.68
CA VAL A 102 -16.37 3.30 -1.34
C VAL A 102 -17.89 3.23 -1.41
N ASP A 103 -18.50 2.68 -0.36
CA ASP A 103 -19.94 2.66 -0.19
C ASP A 103 -20.43 3.93 0.52
N ASP A 104 -21.73 3.99 0.83
CA ASP A 104 -22.36 5.15 1.46
C ASP A 104 -21.83 5.43 2.88
N ASP A 105 -21.23 4.42 3.51
CA ASP A 105 -20.60 4.55 4.84
C ASP A 105 -19.13 4.94 4.75
N GLY A 106 -18.59 5.13 3.53
CA GLY A 106 -17.20 5.45 3.32
C GLY A 106 -16.27 4.25 3.43
N LYS A 107 -16.81 3.03 3.44
CA LYS A 107 -16.02 1.80 3.49
C LYS A 107 -15.62 1.36 2.09
N VAL A 108 -14.41 0.87 1.94
CA VAL A 108 -13.85 0.46 0.65
C VAL A 108 -14.55 -0.79 0.14
N THR A 109 -15.08 -0.71 -1.06
CA THR A 109 -15.67 -1.85 -1.78
C THR A 109 -14.70 -2.43 -2.81
N SER A 110 -13.79 -1.60 -3.33
CA SER A 110 -12.81 -2.02 -4.33
C SER A 110 -11.54 -1.19 -4.17
N TRP A 111 -10.40 -1.86 -4.19
CA TRP A 111 -9.06 -1.24 -4.07
C TRP A 111 -8.15 -1.88 -5.09
N ARG A 112 -7.60 -1.10 -5.98
CA ARG A 112 -6.64 -1.62 -6.97
C ARG A 112 -5.39 -0.77 -7.01
N ASP A 113 -4.25 -1.41 -6.72
CA ASP A 113 -2.94 -0.78 -6.79
C ASP A 113 -2.33 -0.95 -8.17
N TYR A 114 -1.71 0.12 -8.65
CA TYR A 114 -0.89 0.14 -9.87
C TYR A 114 0.51 0.60 -9.49
N LEU A 115 1.50 -0.24 -9.74
CA LEU A 115 2.89 0.10 -9.48
C LEU A 115 3.80 -0.71 -10.40
N ASP A 116 5.03 -0.22 -10.55
CA ASP A 116 6.07 -0.96 -11.26
C ASP A 116 6.78 -1.88 -10.27
N THR A 117 6.53 -3.18 -10.37
CA THR A 117 7.12 -4.17 -9.47
C THR A 117 8.63 -4.35 -9.70
N ASN A 118 9.18 -3.86 -10.81
CA ASN A 118 10.62 -3.89 -11.06
C ASN A 118 11.37 -2.85 -10.23
N GLU A 119 10.72 -1.77 -9.83
CA GLU A 119 11.37 -0.70 -9.07
C GLU A 119 11.98 -1.21 -7.75
N PRO A 120 11.22 -1.86 -6.85
CA PRO A 120 11.81 -2.39 -5.63
C PRO A 120 12.79 -3.53 -5.89
N THR A 121 12.53 -4.38 -6.88
CA THR A 121 13.42 -5.49 -7.23
C THR A 121 14.79 -4.96 -7.64
N THR A 122 14.83 -3.93 -8.48
CA THR A 122 16.09 -3.32 -8.92
C THR A 122 16.84 -2.70 -7.75
N GLN A 123 16.16 -2.03 -6.84
CA GLN A 123 16.77 -1.44 -5.64
C GLN A 123 17.41 -2.51 -4.74
N ILE A 124 16.70 -3.61 -4.55
CA ILE A 124 17.19 -4.73 -3.76
C ILE A 124 18.45 -5.33 -4.40
N GLN A 125 18.43 -5.59 -5.70
CA GLN A 125 19.58 -6.13 -6.43
C GLN A 125 20.79 -5.21 -6.33
N THR A 126 20.60 -3.91 -6.57
CA THR A 126 21.66 -2.92 -6.48
C THR A 126 22.24 -2.85 -5.06
N GLY A 127 21.37 -2.87 -4.05
CA GLY A 127 21.80 -2.86 -2.66
C GLY A 127 22.61 -4.10 -2.27
N LEU A 128 22.18 -5.28 -2.75
CA LEU A 128 22.91 -6.53 -2.51
C LEU A 128 24.27 -6.51 -3.18
N GLU A 129 24.37 -6.03 -4.41
CA GLU A 129 25.64 -5.91 -5.13
C GLU A 129 26.61 -4.99 -4.39
N ARG A 130 26.13 -3.84 -3.91
CA ARG A 130 26.96 -2.90 -3.12
C ARG A 130 27.44 -3.53 -1.82
N ALA A 131 26.61 -4.29 -1.15
CA ALA A 131 26.99 -4.97 0.09
C ALA A 131 28.11 -6.00 -0.16
N LEU A 132 28.05 -6.72 -1.29
CA LEU A 132 29.10 -7.69 -1.67
C LEU A 132 30.41 -7.00 -2.04
N GLU A 133 30.34 -5.83 -2.70
CA GLU A 133 31.53 -5.06 -3.09
C GLU A 133 32.21 -4.39 -1.90
N GLY A 134 31.44 -4.02 -0.87
CA GLY A 134 31.94 -3.35 0.32
C GLY A 134 32.45 -4.27 1.42
N GLY A 135 32.34 -5.59 1.19
CA GLY A 135 32.67 -6.60 2.20
C GLY A 135 34.10 -7.04 2.25
#